data_a5b8229b8363b4e1407745fd9f4b6066
#
_entry.id   a5b8229b8363b4e1407745fd9f4b6066
#
_cell.length_a   1.000
_cell.length_b   1.000
_cell.length_c   1.000
_cell.angle_alpha   90.00
_cell.angle_beta   90.00
_cell.angle_gamma   90.00
#
_symmetry.space_group_name_H-M   'P 1'
#
loop_
_entity.id
_entity.type
_entity.pdbx_description
1 polymer ?
#
loop_
_entity_poly.entity_id
_entity_poly.type
_entity_poly.pdbx_seq_one_letter_code
_entity_poly.pdbx_strand_id
1 'polypeptide(L)'
;MTREALRRAIAAFRPGCPQEEADRETMLRWLDTHPAAFTREDEAGHFTASAWIVNPARDQVLMAYHNIYQAWTWLGGHADGETDLLAVALREAEEETGVRAAPVTDAIFSLEILPVPAHEKRGKHVAEHVHLNVTYLLEAPQDAFLRAKPDENSGVKWRDAAEVRNDATEACMLPVYRKLTERVRRMKMGKKIGWGVLGTANIGVRDTFAAMAQAENCRMAAIAGRSAEKAADFAARFGFEKAYASYDTLLDDPEVEAVYIPLPNNLHCEWVLRAADKGKHILCEKPMGVSAAEEKKMFDYCRARGVRLMEAFAYLHSPVIREIKRLTDAGGLGELRVVEASFFTRGHYDHPNNIRARRETCGGALYDIGVYNISLAQYLFGREPEKVQATAHFMPSGVDDFSTETLDFGDGRLAALTSGMCSHFARFSNFRVMGDAGWIDAPIEYNACGAQSFTLRRADGTSETVTVDCPNNYTLEIEQFGRVITENEAPLVSEAFSLGVARTVDRALAQIGY
;
A
#
# COMPACT_ATOMS: atom_id res chain seq x y z
N MET A 1 30.51 13.79 20.73
CA MET A 1 30.05 14.99 19.95
C MET A 1 30.07 16.21 20.89
N THR A 2 30.31 17.44 20.42
CA THR A 2 30.18 18.65 21.27
C THR A 2 28.77 19.25 21.11
N ARG A 3 28.34 20.09 22.06
CA ARG A 3 27.09 20.88 21.98
C ARG A 3 26.94 21.60 20.61
N GLU A 4 28.02 22.24 20.17
CA GLU A 4 28.06 22.96 18.91
C GLU A 4 27.95 22.02 17.69
N ALA A 5 28.52 20.83 17.78
CA ALA A 5 28.38 19.80 16.74
C ALA A 5 26.94 19.25 16.67
N LEU A 6 26.30 19.01 17.83
CA LEU A 6 24.89 18.62 17.88
C LEU A 6 23.98 19.72 17.31
N ARG A 7 24.25 21.00 17.68
CA ARG A 7 23.50 22.13 17.13
C ARG A 7 23.58 22.17 15.60
N ARG A 8 24.76 21.95 15.01
CA ARG A 8 24.93 21.86 13.55
C ARG A 8 24.20 20.67 12.96
N ALA A 9 24.22 19.51 13.63
CA ALA A 9 23.52 18.32 13.18
C ALA A 9 21.99 18.54 13.15
N ILE A 10 21.42 19.15 14.21
CA ILE A 10 19.99 19.51 14.26
C ILE A 10 19.65 20.55 13.19
N ALA A 11 20.50 21.56 12.97
CA ALA A 11 20.29 22.57 11.93
C ALA A 11 20.33 21.97 10.52
N ALA A 12 21.17 20.96 10.29
CA ALA A 12 21.29 20.25 9.00
C ALA A 12 20.21 19.17 8.82
N PHE A 13 19.49 18.79 9.88
CA PHE A 13 18.42 17.81 9.80
C PHE A 13 17.33 18.27 8.83
N ARG A 14 16.84 17.36 7.97
CA ARG A 14 15.77 17.62 7.02
C ARG A 14 14.46 17.03 7.56
N PRO A 15 13.54 17.87 8.06
CA PRO A 15 12.24 17.43 8.55
C PRO A 15 11.42 16.71 7.47
N GLY A 16 10.76 15.64 7.84
CA GLY A 16 9.87 14.89 6.96
C GLY A 16 8.39 15.24 7.16
N CYS A 17 8.08 16.09 8.17
CA CYS A 17 6.72 16.53 8.48
C CYS A 17 6.72 17.86 9.25
N PRO A 18 5.58 18.58 9.32
CA PRO A 18 5.47 19.86 10.03
C PRO A 18 5.82 19.80 11.52
N GLN A 19 5.57 18.68 12.20
CA GLN A 19 5.94 18.49 13.60
C GLN A 19 7.47 18.57 13.78
N GLU A 20 8.25 17.84 12.97
CA GLU A 20 9.71 17.86 13.06
C GLU A 20 10.31 19.23 12.72
N GLU A 21 9.68 20.01 11.84
CA GLU A 21 10.09 21.38 11.55
C GLU A 21 9.97 22.26 12.80
N ALA A 22 8.81 22.21 13.47
CA ALA A 22 8.55 22.98 14.69
C ALA A 22 9.47 22.54 15.85
N ASP A 23 9.68 21.22 16.00
CA ASP A 23 10.54 20.67 17.03
C ASP A 23 12.00 21.03 16.80
N ARG A 24 12.48 20.96 15.55
CA ARG A 24 13.83 21.40 15.16
C ARG A 24 14.09 22.85 15.56
N GLU A 25 13.18 23.75 15.21
CA GLU A 25 13.31 25.17 15.55
C GLU A 25 13.33 25.40 17.08
N THR A 26 12.52 24.66 17.80
CA THR A 26 12.45 24.75 19.25
C THR A 26 13.72 24.19 19.90
N MET A 27 14.22 23.05 19.44
CA MET A 27 15.48 22.46 19.93
C MET A 27 16.70 23.37 19.68
N LEU A 28 16.75 24.04 18.53
CA LEU A 28 17.81 24.99 18.22
C LEU A 28 17.77 26.18 19.19
N ARG A 29 16.59 26.77 19.44
CA ARG A 29 16.42 27.84 20.43
C ARG A 29 16.80 27.36 21.84
N TRP A 30 16.42 26.14 22.21
CA TRP A 30 16.74 25.56 23.50
C TRP A 30 18.27 25.45 23.72
N LEU A 31 18.97 24.93 22.73
CA LEU A 31 20.44 24.90 22.75
C LEU A 31 21.05 26.28 22.86
N ASP A 32 20.46 27.35 22.35
CA ASP A 32 21.00 28.70 22.42
C ASP A 32 20.70 29.37 23.75
N THR A 33 19.66 28.99 24.49
CA THR A 33 19.14 29.71 25.65
C THR A 33 19.25 28.94 26.98
N HIS A 34 19.42 27.61 26.99
CA HIS A 34 19.43 26.76 28.17
C HIS A 34 20.82 26.10 28.38
N PRO A 35 21.70 26.64 29.24
CA PRO A 35 23.02 26.05 29.47
C PRO A 35 22.98 24.61 29.98
N ALA A 36 21.98 24.29 30.83
CA ALA A 36 21.79 22.98 31.46
C ALA A 36 20.96 21.99 30.58
N ALA A 37 20.75 22.26 29.28
CA ALA A 37 19.89 21.49 28.39
C ALA A 37 20.15 19.96 28.32
N PHE A 38 21.33 19.51 28.76
CA PHE A 38 21.71 18.10 28.79
C PHE A 38 21.57 17.44 30.16
N THR A 39 21.14 18.18 31.17
CA THR A 39 21.00 17.66 32.54
C THR A 39 19.58 17.87 33.04
N ARG A 40 19.18 17.11 34.04
CA ARG A 40 17.88 17.24 34.71
C ARG A 40 17.79 18.46 35.62
N GLU A 41 18.84 19.30 35.69
CA GLU A 41 18.81 20.60 36.34
C GLU A 41 17.95 21.62 35.57
N ASP A 42 17.76 21.40 34.27
CA ASP A 42 16.77 22.13 33.50
C ASP A 42 15.38 21.47 33.73
N GLU A 43 14.66 22.03 34.70
CA GLU A 43 13.35 21.52 35.11
C GLU A 43 12.27 21.71 34.03
N ALA A 44 12.45 22.60 33.07
CA ALA A 44 11.50 22.83 31.98
C ALA A 44 11.61 21.78 30.85
N GLY A 45 12.83 21.27 30.65
CA GLY A 45 13.09 20.24 29.65
C GLY A 45 14.60 20.00 29.43
N HIS A 46 14.93 18.83 28.93
CA HIS A 46 16.30 18.44 28.65
C HIS A 46 16.40 17.43 27.51
N PHE A 47 17.59 17.32 26.94
CA PHE A 47 17.81 16.37 25.83
C PHE A 47 17.81 14.93 26.31
N THR A 48 17.17 14.10 25.46
CA THR A 48 17.15 12.64 25.54
C THR A 48 17.58 12.06 24.20
N ALA A 49 18.00 10.81 24.18
CA ALA A 49 18.30 10.09 22.95
C ALA A 49 17.54 8.78 22.90
N SER A 50 17.01 8.44 21.72
CA SER A 50 16.32 7.18 21.48
C SER A 50 16.94 6.41 20.33
N ALA A 51 16.88 5.09 20.44
CA ALA A 51 17.30 4.14 19.44
C ALA A 51 16.07 3.51 18.78
N TRP A 52 15.92 3.71 17.49
CA TRP A 52 15.01 2.94 16.67
C TRP A 52 15.78 1.79 16.05
N ILE A 53 15.68 0.59 16.66
CA ILE A 53 16.51 -0.55 16.26
C ILE A 53 15.72 -1.46 15.35
N VAL A 54 16.25 -1.70 14.16
CA VAL A 54 15.65 -2.59 13.15
C VAL A 54 16.53 -3.81 12.90
N ASN A 55 15.92 -4.90 12.43
CA ASN A 55 16.67 -6.04 11.88
C ASN A 55 17.24 -5.70 10.49
N PRO A 56 18.18 -6.48 9.93
CA PRO A 56 18.74 -6.25 8.59
C PRO A 56 17.70 -6.25 7.46
N ALA A 57 16.60 -7.00 7.61
CA ALA A 57 15.48 -7.00 6.67
C ALA A 57 14.61 -5.75 6.79
N ARG A 58 14.75 -4.97 7.89
CA ARG A 58 13.99 -3.75 8.18
C ARG A 58 12.47 -3.94 8.19
N ASP A 59 12.03 -5.12 8.57
CA ASP A 59 10.62 -5.49 8.73
C ASP A 59 10.23 -5.71 10.19
N GLN A 60 11.22 -5.73 11.10
CA GLN A 60 10.99 -5.81 12.54
C GLN A 60 11.71 -4.70 13.30
N VAL A 61 11.13 -4.33 14.46
CA VAL A 61 11.65 -3.32 15.39
C VAL A 61 11.85 -3.96 16.75
N LEU A 62 13.02 -3.74 17.37
CA LEU A 62 13.31 -4.19 18.73
C LEU A 62 12.66 -3.25 19.73
N MET A 63 11.83 -3.79 20.61
CA MET A 63 11.11 -3.02 21.64
C MET A 63 11.25 -3.67 23.02
N ALA A 64 11.19 -2.83 24.07
CA ALA A 64 11.18 -3.26 25.46
C ALA A 64 9.80 -3.02 26.10
N TYR A 65 9.36 -3.92 26.98
CA TYR A 65 8.14 -3.73 27.76
C TYR A 65 8.47 -2.95 29.03
N HIS A 66 8.18 -1.65 29.00
CA HIS A 66 8.58 -0.72 30.04
C HIS A 66 7.70 -0.87 31.30
N ASN A 67 8.33 -1.06 32.46
CA ASN A 67 7.63 -1.37 33.72
C ASN A 67 6.74 -0.23 34.25
N ILE A 68 7.08 1.03 33.99
CA ILE A 68 6.31 2.20 34.44
C ILE A 68 5.13 2.44 33.49
N TYR A 69 5.37 2.43 32.17
CA TYR A 69 4.34 2.72 31.17
C TYR A 69 3.42 1.52 30.88
N GLN A 70 3.81 0.30 31.34
CA GLN A 70 3.07 -0.96 31.07
C GLN A 70 2.79 -1.15 29.58
N ALA A 71 3.76 -0.80 28.75
CA ALA A 71 3.66 -0.71 27.30
C ALA A 71 4.94 -1.18 26.61
N TRP A 72 4.81 -1.65 25.37
CA TRP A 72 5.97 -1.85 24.49
C TRP A 72 6.44 -0.51 23.96
N THR A 73 7.66 -0.13 24.31
CA THR A 73 8.27 1.15 23.94
C THR A 73 9.54 0.96 23.14
N TRP A 74 9.94 2.01 22.43
CA TRP A 74 11.29 2.11 21.90
C TRP A 74 12.31 2.20 23.02
N LEU A 75 13.59 2.20 22.67
CA LEU A 75 14.71 2.24 23.63
C LEU A 75 15.30 3.64 23.71
N GLY A 76 15.73 4.06 24.89
CA GLY A 76 16.36 5.35 25.02
C GLY A 76 16.40 5.88 26.44
N GLY A 77 17.19 6.94 26.64
CA GLY A 77 17.41 7.52 27.94
C GLY A 77 17.83 8.98 27.92
N HIS A 78 18.10 9.49 29.11
CA HIS A 78 18.51 10.87 29.32
C HIS A 78 19.97 11.09 28.91
N ALA A 79 20.26 12.28 28.44
CA ALA A 79 21.63 12.70 28.14
C ALA A 79 22.55 12.71 29.39
N ASP A 80 22.00 13.10 30.55
CA ASP A 80 22.65 13.14 31.85
C ASP A 80 24.05 13.78 31.79
N GLY A 81 24.18 14.88 31.03
CA GLY A 81 25.39 15.64 30.80
C GLY A 81 26.22 15.26 29.57
N GLU A 82 25.89 14.12 28.92
CA GLU A 82 26.54 13.70 27.69
C GLU A 82 25.98 14.49 26.50
N THR A 83 26.85 15.01 25.65
CA THR A 83 26.47 15.77 24.46
C THR A 83 26.49 14.91 23.19
N ASP A 84 27.06 13.71 23.25
CA ASP A 84 27.03 12.73 22.16
C ASP A 84 25.79 11.84 22.27
N LEU A 85 24.68 12.34 21.73
CA LEU A 85 23.38 11.66 21.81
C LEU A 85 23.34 10.33 21.05
N LEU A 86 24.20 10.12 20.03
CA LEU A 86 24.34 8.81 19.40
C LEU A 86 24.98 7.80 20.36
N ALA A 87 26.01 8.23 21.09
CA ALA A 87 26.63 7.40 22.11
C ALA A 87 25.65 7.05 23.25
N VAL A 88 24.78 8.00 23.64
CA VAL A 88 23.68 7.75 24.59
C VAL A 88 22.72 6.69 24.04
N ALA A 89 22.23 6.84 22.82
CA ALA A 89 21.28 5.89 22.21
C ALA A 89 21.86 4.46 22.10
N LEU A 90 23.14 4.34 21.74
CA LEU A 90 23.85 3.04 21.68
C LEU A 90 24.00 2.39 23.04
N ARG A 91 24.36 3.18 24.07
CA ARG A 91 24.50 2.71 25.44
C ARG A 91 23.16 2.21 25.99
N GLU A 92 22.10 3.01 25.88
CA GLU A 92 20.76 2.65 26.36
C GLU A 92 20.24 1.39 25.65
N ALA A 93 20.48 1.29 24.33
CA ALA A 93 20.12 0.08 23.56
C ALA A 93 20.78 -1.18 24.14
N GLU A 94 22.10 -1.14 24.44
CA GLU A 94 22.83 -2.28 25.01
C GLU A 94 22.39 -2.56 26.47
N GLU A 95 22.19 -1.51 27.29
CA GLU A 95 21.77 -1.66 28.67
C GLU A 95 20.38 -2.27 28.81
N GLU A 96 19.39 -1.78 28.04
CA GLU A 96 18.00 -2.20 28.13
C GLU A 96 17.71 -3.56 27.47
N THR A 97 18.52 -3.96 26.48
CA THR A 97 18.23 -5.14 25.66
C THR A 97 19.31 -6.21 25.64
N GLY A 98 20.52 -5.86 26.09
CA GLY A 98 21.72 -6.69 25.95
C GLY A 98 22.27 -6.76 24.52
N VAL A 99 21.70 -6.01 23.58
CA VAL A 99 22.05 -6.08 22.14
C VAL A 99 23.00 -4.94 21.78
N ARG A 100 24.13 -5.28 21.17
CA ARG A 100 25.03 -4.30 20.54
C ARG A 100 24.54 -3.99 19.13
N ALA A 101 23.80 -2.92 19.00
CA ALA A 101 23.36 -2.42 17.71
C ALA A 101 24.43 -1.51 17.07
N ALA A 102 24.44 -1.46 15.74
CA ALA A 102 25.29 -0.54 14.98
C ALA A 102 24.44 0.58 14.35
N PRO A 103 24.94 1.82 14.27
CA PRO A 103 24.22 2.86 13.56
C PRO A 103 24.16 2.56 12.06
N VAL A 104 22.98 2.70 11.47
CA VAL A 104 22.82 2.64 10.00
C VAL A 104 23.48 3.85 9.36
N THR A 105 23.45 4.98 10.07
CA THR A 105 24.14 6.24 9.76
C THR A 105 24.31 7.03 11.06
N ASP A 106 25.34 7.87 11.14
CA ASP A 106 25.57 8.76 12.27
C ASP A 106 24.63 9.97 12.28
N ALA A 107 23.83 10.16 11.22
CA ALA A 107 22.90 11.26 11.11
C ALA A 107 21.67 11.07 12.01
N ILE A 108 21.10 12.18 12.46
CA ILE A 108 19.82 12.20 13.18
C ILE A 108 18.74 11.58 12.29
N PHE A 109 18.03 10.60 12.85
CA PHE A 109 16.94 9.91 12.16
C PHE A 109 15.60 10.62 12.34
N SER A 110 15.32 11.16 13.55
CA SER A 110 14.07 11.87 13.84
C SER A 110 14.22 12.82 15.02
N LEU A 111 13.34 13.82 15.11
CA LEU A 111 13.26 14.78 16.21
C LEU A 111 11.85 14.79 16.80
N GLU A 112 11.74 14.72 18.11
CA GLU A 112 10.48 14.77 18.85
C GLU A 112 10.62 15.61 20.13
N ILE A 113 9.64 16.48 20.39
CA ILE A 113 9.45 17.07 21.72
C ILE A 113 8.31 16.32 22.38
N LEU A 114 8.67 15.56 23.43
CA LEU A 114 7.76 14.65 24.10
C LEU A 114 7.37 15.22 25.47
N PRO A 115 6.07 15.49 25.73
CA PRO A 115 5.64 15.93 27.06
C PRO A 115 5.76 14.80 28.08
N VAL A 116 6.30 15.10 29.23
CA VAL A 116 6.38 14.19 30.38
C VAL A 116 5.47 14.74 31.48
N PRO A 117 4.35 14.09 31.78
CA PRO A 117 3.46 14.51 32.86
C PRO A 117 4.17 14.47 34.22
N ALA A 118 3.71 15.30 35.15
CA ALA A 118 4.20 15.26 36.52
C ALA A 118 3.99 13.86 37.13
N HIS A 119 5.00 13.32 37.77
CA HIS A 119 4.98 11.99 38.36
C HIS A 119 5.86 11.87 39.59
N GLU A 120 5.69 10.81 40.37
CA GLU A 120 6.60 10.48 41.47
C GLU A 120 7.64 9.43 41.04
N LYS A 121 8.92 9.74 41.28
CA LYS A 121 10.02 8.82 41.03
C LYS A 121 10.86 8.66 42.31
N ARG A 122 10.92 7.42 42.84
CA ARG A 122 11.68 7.09 44.08
C ARG A 122 11.34 8.02 45.27
N GLY A 123 10.04 8.37 45.40
CA GLY A 123 9.55 9.24 46.49
C GLY A 123 9.85 10.73 46.31
N LYS A 124 10.30 11.15 45.13
CA LYS A 124 10.49 12.57 44.78
C LYS A 124 9.48 12.98 43.73
N HIS A 125 8.87 14.13 43.90
CA HIS A 125 8.01 14.74 42.91
C HIS A 125 8.85 15.24 41.73
N VAL A 126 8.50 14.83 40.51
CA VAL A 126 9.06 15.34 39.26
C VAL A 126 7.97 16.18 38.60
N ALA A 127 8.24 17.46 38.39
CA ALA A 127 7.31 18.38 37.73
C ALA A 127 7.11 18.01 36.24
N GLU A 128 6.01 18.47 35.68
CA GLU A 128 5.79 18.38 34.23
C GLU A 128 6.93 19.09 33.48
N HIS A 129 7.48 18.41 32.46
CA HIS A 129 8.57 18.92 31.64
C HIS A 129 8.52 18.31 30.24
N VAL A 130 9.47 18.67 29.36
CA VAL A 130 9.57 18.10 28.03
C VAL A 130 10.90 17.39 27.81
N HIS A 131 10.87 16.29 27.09
CA HIS A 131 12.06 15.67 26.54
C HIS A 131 12.28 16.17 25.11
N LEU A 132 13.46 16.78 24.89
CA LEU A 132 13.94 17.14 23.56
C LEU A 132 14.65 15.92 22.99
N ASN A 133 13.89 15.02 22.37
CA ASN A 133 14.35 13.71 21.99
C ASN A 133 14.97 13.68 20.59
N VAL A 134 16.17 13.11 20.49
CA VAL A 134 16.88 12.88 19.23
C VAL A 134 16.95 11.38 18.99
N THR A 135 16.31 10.93 17.92
CA THR A 135 16.25 9.50 17.56
C THR A 135 17.32 9.15 16.54
N TYR A 136 17.99 8.02 16.74
CA TYR A 136 18.94 7.42 15.81
C TYR A 136 18.43 6.08 15.29
N LEU A 137 18.70 5.79 14.00
CA LEU A 137 18.40 4.51 13.40
C LEU A 137 19.57 3.57 13.58
N LEU A 138 19.34 2.49 14.31
CA LEU A 138 20.31 1.44 14.56
C LEU A 138 19.86 0.13 13.90
N GLU A 139 20.80 -0.75 13.63
CA GLU A 139 20.54 -2.09 13.09
C GLU A 139 21.20 -3.15 13.99
N ALA A 140 20.50 -4.26 14.22
CA ALA A 140 21.03 -5.38 14.99
C ALA A 140 20.58 -6.71 14.38
N PRO A 141 21.38 -7.80 14.50
CA PRO A 141 21.01 -9.13 14.05
C PRO A 141 19.72 -9.62 14.74
N GLN A 142 18.80 -10.19 13.96
CA GLN A 142 17.53 -10.68 14.49
C GLN A 142 17.68 -11.86 15.45
N ASP A 143 18.76 -12.63 15.32
CA ASP A 143 19.12 -13.76 16.18
C ASP A 143 19.98 -13.34 17.39
N ALA A 144 20.17 -12.03 17.62
CA ALA A 144 20.88 -11.53 18.78
C ALA A 144 20.22 -12.00 20.07
N PHE A 145 21.05 -12.37 21.07
CA PHE A 145 20.55 -12.74 22.39
C PHE A 145 19.95 -11.54 23.11
N LEU A 146 18.66 -11.61 23.42
CA LEU A 146 17.90 -10.55 24.08
C LEU A 146 17.89 -10.75 25.60
N ARG A 147 18.14 -9.69 26.36
CA ARG A 147 18.11 -9.68 27.82
C ARG A 147 17.42 -8.42 28.34
N ALA A 148 16.32 -8.61 29.08
CA ALA A 148 15.63 -7.51 29.75
C ALA A 148 16.48 -6.94 30.91
N LYS A 149 16.29 -5.65 31.22
CA LYS A 149 16.85 -4.95 32.39
C LYS A 149 15.75 -4.84 33.44
N PRO A 150 15.71 -5.73 34.48
CA PRO A 150 14.54 -5.91 35.34
C PRO A 150 14.07 -4.69 36.12
N ASP A 151 14.95 -3.73 36.36
CA ASP A 151 14.65 -2.46 37.03
C ASP A 151 13.98 -1.42 36.10
N GLU A 152 14.00 -1.63 34.80
CA GLU A 152 13.43 -0.74 33.79
C GLU A 152 12.38 -1.42 32.93
N ASN A 153 12.65 -2.65 32.47
CA ASN A 153 11.75 -3.39 31.60
C ASN A 153 11.62 -4.87 32.01
N SER A 154 10.47 -5.47 31.70
CA SER A 154 10.16 -6.88 32.01
C SER A 154 10.19 -7.79 30.77
N GLY A 155 10.48 -7.27 29.58
CA GLY A 155 10.59 -8.05 28.37
C GLY A 155 11.22 -7.26 27.22
N VAL A 156 11.89 -7.98 26.33
CA VAL A 156 12.49 -7.44 25.10
C VAL A 156 12.12 -8.39 23.97
N LYS A 157 11.63 -7.88 22.85
CA LYS A 157 11.32 -8.69 21.67
C LYS A 157 11.37 -7.91 20.37
N TRP A 158 11.59 -8.62 19.29
CA TRP A 158 11.32 -8.12 17.95
C TRP A 158 9.81 -8.09 17.71
N ARG A 159 9.31 -6.99 17.17
CA ARG A 159 7.92 -6.80 16.76
C ARG A 159 7.86 -6.47 15.28
N ASP A 160 6.85 -6.98 14.60
CA ASP A 160 6.60 -6.63 13.21
C ASP A 160 6.39 -5.12 13.05
N ALA A 161 7.10 -4.50 12.10
CA ALA A 161 7.04 -3.07 11.88
C ALA A 161 5.64 -2.60 11.45
N ALA A 162 4.86 -3.46 10.75
CA ALA A 162 3.49 -3.15 10.38
C ALA A 162 2.54 -3.20 11.59
N GLU A 163 2.78 -4.10 12.55
CA GLU A 163 2.04 -4.12 13.82
C GLU A 163 2.35 -2.89 14.66
N VAL A 164 3.63 -2.57 14.86
CA VAL A 164 4.07 -1.40 15.66
C VAL A 164 3.46 -0.10 15.13
N ARG A 165 3.31 0.02 13.83
CA ARG A 165 2.67 1.16 13.18
C ARG A 165 1.19 1.33 13.55
N ASN A 166 0.49 0.24 13.89
CA ASN A 166 -0.95 0.23 14.09
C ASN A 166 -1.38 -0.07 15.54
N ASP A 167 -0.50 -0.63 16.35
CA ASP A 167 -0.77 -1.08 17.71
C ASP A 167 0.27 -0.45 18.66
N ALA A 168 0.05 0.80 19.05
CA ALA A 168 0.79 1.38 20.16
C ALA A 168 -0.06 1.24 21.43
N THR A 169 0.47 0.50 22.38
CA THR A 169 -0.06 0.45 23.74
C THR A 169 -0.01 1.83 24.43
N GLU A 170 0.82 2.73 23.93
CA GLU A 170 0.87 4.15 24.27
C GLU A 170 0.29 4.99 23.13
N ALA A 171 -0.97 5.40 23.25
CA ALA A 171 -1.69 6.11 22.18
C ALA A 171 -0.98 7.42 21.73
N CYS A 172 -0.32 8.13 22.63
CA CYS A 172 0.44 9.35 22.32
C CYS A 172 1.68 9.09 21.46
N MET A 173 2.29 7.89 21.54
CA MET A 173 3.48 7.50 20.77
C MET A 173 3.15 6.95 19.38
N LEU A 174 1.89 6.62 19.10
CA LEU A 174 1.48 6.05 17.82
C LEU A 174 1.87 6.90 16.60
N PRO A 175 1.70 8.24 16.62
CA PRO A 175 2.16 9.09 15.51
C PRO A 175 3.67 9.02 15.30
N VAL A 176 4.45 8.94 16.40
CA VAL A 176 5.93 8.82 16.34
C VAL A 176 6.33 7.49 15.71
N TYR A 177 5.78 6.37 16.20
CA TYR A 177 6.11 5.04 15.67
C TYR A 177 5.70 4.87 14.21
N ARG A 178 4.55 5.42 13.80
CA ARG A 178 4.14 5.48 12.40
C ARG A 178 5.15 6.23 11.54
N LYS A 179 5.58 7.39 11.98
CA LYS A 179 6.58 8.22 11.30
C LYS A 179 7.91 7.47 11.13
N LEU A 180 8.43 6.88 12.21
CA LEU A 180 9.71 6.17 12.21
C LEU A 180 9.66 4.93 11.32
N THR A 181 8.62 4.11 11.45
CA THR A 181 8.41 2.92 10.61
C THR A 181 8.31 3.29 9.15
N GLU A 182 7.57 4.33 8.82
CA GLU A 182 7.41 4.81 7.45
C GLU A 182 8.74 5.33 6.88
N ARG A 183 9.54 6.03 7.69
CA ARG A 183 10.87 6.51 7.28
C ARG A 183 11.82 5.34 6.99
N VAL A 184 11.83 4.29 7.83
CA VAL A 184 12.59 3.06 7.57
C VAL A 184 12.13 2.41 6.27
N ARG A 185 10.82 2.31 6.05
CA ARG A 185 10.23 1.77 4.83
C ARG A 185 10.72 2.54 3.59
N ARG A 186 10.72 3.87 3.63
CA ARG A 186 11.25 4.72 2.55
C ARG A 186 12.75 4.52 2.31
N MET A 187 13.54 4.35 3.36
CA MET A 187 14.98 4.05 3.22
C MET A 187 15.23 2.67 2.60
N LYS A 188 14.36 1.69 2.89
CA LYS A 188 14.39 0.36 2.28
C LYS A 188 14.02 0.39 0.80
N MET A 189 13.14 1.31 0.40
CA MET A 189 12.59 1.40 -0.96
C MET A 189 13.61 1.74 -2.06
N GLY A 190 14.88 1.92 -1.76
CA GLY A 190 15.99 1.90 -2.72
C GLY A 190 15.78 2.75 -3.99
N LYS A 191 16.47 2.39 -5.07
CA LYS A 191 16.38 2.99 -6.40
C LYS A 191 14.94 2.95 -6.92
N LYS A 192 14.40 4.10 -7.34
CA LYS A 192 13.11 4.15 -8.05
C LYS A 192 13.17 3.35 -9.34
N ILE A 193 12.18 2.51 -9.58
CA ILE A 193 12.03 1.76 -10.82
C ILE A 193 11.67 2.71 -11.95
N GLY A 194 12.37 2.61 -13.06
CA GLY A 194 12.03 3.31 -14.31
C GLY A 194 10.81 2.67 -14.97
N TRP A 195 9.69 3.39 -15.00
CA TRP A 195 8.45 2.92 -15.60
C TRP A 195 8.26 3.47 -17.00
N GLY A 196 7.92 2.58 -17.94
CA GLY A 196 7.41 2.94 -19.25
C GLY A 196 5.90 2.72 -19.36
N VAL A 197 5.23 3.50 -20.20
CA VAL A 197 3.80 3.32 -20.49
C VAL A 197 3.60 3.06 -21.97
N LEU A 198 2.94 1.94 -22.31
CA LEU A 198 2.60 1.57 -23.67
C LEU A 198 1.22 2.09 -24.04
N GLY A 199 1.14 3.34 -24.51
CA GLY A 199 -0.10 3.96 -24.97
C GLY A 199 -0.42 5.27 -24.26
N THR A 200 -1.21 6.09 -24.96
CA THR A 200 -1.73 7.38 -24.48
C THR A 200 -3.22 7.23 -24.15
N ALA A 201 -3.54 6.26 -23.29
CA ALA A 201 -4.91 5.87 -22.97
C ALA A 201 -5.57 6.82 -21.96
N ASN A 202 -6.90 6.95 -22.03
CA ASN A 202 -7.67 7.82 -21.14
C ASN A 202 -7.60 7.39 -19.66
N ILE A 203 -7.43 6.09 -19.38
CA ILE A 203 -7.26 5.60 -18.00
C ILE A 203 -6.00 6.22 -17.36
N GLY A 204 -4.90 6.33 -18.13
CA GLY A 204 -3.69 6.99 -17.65
C GLY A 204 -3.94 8.43 -17.25
N VAL A 205 -4.65 9.18 -18.10
CA VAL A 205 -4.97 10.59 -17.84
C VAL A 205 -5.86 10.77 -16.61
N ARG A 206 -6.85 9.90 -16.46
CA ARG A 206 -7.85 10.01 -15.41
C ARG A 206 -7.31 9.57 -14.05
N ASP A 207 -6.54 8.49 -14.02
CA ASP A 207 -6.22 7.77 -12.78
C ASP A 207 -4.71 7.49 -12.62
N THR A 208 -4.08 6.77 -13.58
CA THR A 208 -2.79 6.11 -13.35
C THR A 208 -1.60 7.05 -13.40
N PHE A 209 -1.59 8.10 -14.25
CA PHE A 209 -0.40 8.98 -14.35
C PHE A 209 -0.20 9.82 -13.08
N ALA A 210 -1.30 10.33 -12.49
CA ALA A 210 -1.22 11.01 -11.20
C ALA A 210 -0.75 10.05 -10.08
N ALA A 211 -1.19 8.80 -10.14
CA ALA A 211 -0.78 7.77 -9.20
C ALA A 211 0.72 7.41 -9.34
N MET A 212 1.22 7.28 -10.57
CA MET A 212 2.64 7.05 -10.84
C MET A 212 3.52 8.20 -10.32
N ALA A 213 3.07 9.44 -10.49
CA ALA A 213 3.79 10.61 -9.98
C ALA A 213 3.82 10.68 -8.44
N GLN A 214 2.80 10.11 -7.76
CA GLN A 214 2.71 10.04 -6.30
C GLN A 214 3.46 8.84 -5.71
N ALA A 215 3.61 7.76 -6.47
CA ALA A 215 4.25 6.54 -5.99
C ALA A 215 5.74 6.76 -5.68
N GLU A 216 6.14 6.41 -4.46
CA GLU A 216 7.47 6.73 -3.94
C GLU A 216 8.59 5.95 -4.64
N ASN A 217 8.30 4.73 -5.11
CA ASN A 217 9.25 3.83 -5.80
C ASN A 217 9.14 3.88 -7.33
N CYS A 218 8.37 4.82 -7.87
CA CYS A 218 8.18 5.01 -9.31
C CYS A 218 8.98 6.21 -9.83
N ARG A 219 9.63 6.04 -10.99
CA ARG A 219 10.17 7.09 -11.84
C ARG A 219 9.50 6.98 -13.21
N MET A 220 8.83 8.02 -13.64
CA MET A 220 8.11 8.05 -14.92
C MET A 220 9.12 8.22 -16.08
N ALA A 221 9.80 7.13 -16.44
CA ALA A 221 10.95 7.17 -17.37
C ALA A 221 10.51 7.45 -18.81
N ALA A 222 9.44 6.82 -19.30
CA ALA A 222 9.06 6.97 -20.70
C ALA A 222 7.57 6.72 -20.94
N ILE A 223 7.02 7.35 -21.98
CA ILE A 223 5.71 7.04 -22.55
C ILE A 223 5.83 6.84 -24.05
N ALA A 224 5.10 5.87 -24.60
CA ALA A 224 5.05 5.65 -26.04
C ALA A 224 3.62 5.72 -26.57
N GLY A 225 3.47 6.21 -27.78
CA GLY A 225 2.21 6.26 -28.51
C GLY A 225 2.41 6.02 -30.00
N ARG A 226 1.32 5.74 -30.73
CA ARG A 226 1.35 5.60 -32.20
C ARG A 226 1.55 6.93 -32.93
N SER A 227 1.45 8.07 -32.22
CA SER A 227 1.75 9.40 -32.71
C SER A 227 2.87 9.98 -31.83
N ALA A 228 4.00 10.36 -32.47
CA ALA A 228 5.12 11.01 -31.80
C ALA A 228 4.70 12.31 -31.10
N GLU A 229 3.88 13.13 -31.78
CA GLU A 229 3.38 14.40 -31.26
C GLU A 229 2.54 14.19 -30.01
N LYS A 230 1.59 13.23 -30.05
CA LYS A 230 0.74 12.90 -28.89
C LYS A 230 1.56 12.34 -27.73
N ALA A 231 2.56 11.49 -28.00
CA ALA A 231 3.44 10.97 -26.96
C ALA A 231 4.27 12.08 -26.30
N ALA A 232 4.79 13.03 -27.09
CA ALA A 232 5.52 14.19 -26.58
C ALA A 232 4.64 15.13 -25.74
N ASP A 233 3.39 15.40 -26.18
CA ASP A 233 2.41 16.20 -25.40
C ASP A 233 2.13 15.52 -24.05
N PHE A 234 1.89 14.21 -24.06
CA PHE A 234 1.65 13.45 -22.83
C PHE A 234 2.87 13.44 -21.90
N ALA A 235 4.07 13.28 -22.43
CA ALA A 235 5.28 13.34 -21.62
C ALA A 235 5.44 14.69 -20.94
N ALA A 236 5.25 15.78 -21.68
CA ALA A 236 5.34 17.13 -21.13
C ALA A 236 4.26 17.42 -20.07
N ARG A 237 3.02 16.97 -20.30
CA ARG A 237 1.88 17.23 -19.40
C ARG A 237 1.93 16.43 -18.10
N PHE A 238 2.42 15.21 -18.15
CA PHE A 238 2.37 14.28 -17.03
C PHE A 238 3.73 14.00 -16.39
N GLY A 239 4.81 14.57 -16.91
CA GLY A 239 6.14 14.51 -16.32
C GLY A 239 6.91 13.23 -16.64
N PHE A 240 6.67 12.59 -17.78
CA PHE A 240 7.56 11.54 -18.28
C PHE A 240 8.86 12.14 -18.83
N GLU A 241 9.97 11.49 -18.53
CA GLU A 241 11.30 11.98 -18.94
C GLU A 241 11.52 11.87 -20.46
N LYS A 242 10.92 10.84 -21.08
CA LYS A 242 11.10 10.55 -22.52
C LYS A 242 9.76 10.21 -23.17
N ALA A 243 9.67 10.48 -24.47
CA ALA A 243 8.55 10.14 -25.33
C ALA A 243 9.02 9.37 -26.57
N TYR A 244 8.28 8.30 -26.93
CA TYR A 244 8.59 7.47 -28.08
C TYR A 244 7.39 7.34 -29.02
N ALA A 245 7.64 7.29 -30.33
CA ALA A 245 6.64 7.07 -31.37
C ALA A 245 6.33 5.58 -31.60
N SER A 246 7.04 4.68 -30.92
CA SER A 246 6.89 3.23 -31.03
C SER A 246 7.01 2.57 -29.66
N TYR A 247 6.18 1.57 -29.41
CA TYR A 247 6.26 0.75 -28.21
C TYR A 247 7.57 -0.06 -28.17
N ASP A 248 8.02 -0.60 -29.32
CA ASP A 248 9.28 -1.35 -29.39
C ASP A 248 10.48 -0.47 -29.00
N THR A 249 10.51 0.79 -29.45
CA THR A 249 11.58 1.72 -29.09
C THR A 249 11.58 2.03 -27.58
N LEU A 250 10.41 2.14 -26.95
CA LEU A 250 10.33 2.29 -25.49
C LEU A 250 10.86 1.03 -24.79
N LEU A 251 10.50 -0.15 -25.28
CA LEU A 251 10.95 -1.42 -24.71
C LEU A 251 12.47 -1.63 -24.85
N ASP A 252 13.12 -1.02 -25.85
CA ASP A 252 14.58 -1.04 -26.03
C ASP A 252 15.31 -0.07 -25.08
N ASP A 253 14.61 0.85 -24.41
CA ASP A 253 15.25 1.80 -23.50
C ASP A 253 15.73 1.08 -22.21
N PRO A 254 17.04 1.08 -21.89
CA PRO A 254 17.57 0.46 -20.68
C PRO A 254 17.14 1.15 -19.39
N GLU A 255 16.68 2.41 -19.44
CA GLU A 255 16.17 3.16 -18.29
C GLU A 255 14.74 2.73 -17.90
N VAL A 256 14.05 1.99 -18.77
CA VAL A 256 12.75 1.38 -18.49
C VAL A 256 12.97 -0.02 -17.92
N GLU A 257 12.56 -0.24 -16.67
CA GLU A 257 12.67 -1.51 -15.95
C GLU A 257 11.33 -2.24 -15.87
N ALA A 258 10.23 -1.46 -15.76
CA ALA A 258 8.86 -1.97 -15.74
C ALA A 258 7.98 -1.22 -16.75
N VAL A 259 6.95 -1.89 -17.25
CA VAL A 259 5.97 -1.27 -18.14
C VAL A 259 4.55 -1.43 -17.61
N TYR A 260 3.75 -0.37 -17.80
CA TYR A 260 2.30 -0.41 -17.65
C TYR A 260 1.65 -0.49 -19.03
N ILE A 261 0.72 -1.43 -19.19
CA ILE A 261 0.08 -1.72 -20.49
C ILE A 261 -1.43 -1.42 -20.43
N PRO A 262 -1.88 -0.18 -20.71
CA PRO A 262 -3.29 0.20 -20.78
C PRO A 262 -3.80 0.18 -22.23
N LEU A 263 -3.54 -0.89 -22.95
CA LEU A 263 -3.98 -1.07 -24.34
C LEU A 263 -5.40 -1.66 -24.40
N PRO A 264 -6.03 -1.77 -25.59
CA PRO A 264 -7.20 -2.61 -25.78
C PRO A 264 -6.94 -4.08 -25.42
N ASN A 265 -7.95 -4.77 -24.86
CA ASN A 265 -7.82 -6.13 -24.30
C ASN A 265 -7.16 -7.12 -25.27
N ASN A 266 -7.54 -7.09 -26.55
CA ASN A 266 -7.00 -7.97 -27.60
C ASN A 266 -5.50 -7.72 -27.94
N LEU A 267 -4.89 -6.67 -27.41
CA LEU A 267 -3.48 -6.35 -27.64
C LEU A 267 -2.60 -6.69 -26.43
N HIS A 268 -3.19 -7.00 -25.29
CA HIS A 268 -2.43 -7.23 -24.05
C HIS A 268 -1.42 -8.36 -24.21
N CYS A 269 -1.86 -9.53 -24.71
CA CYS A 269 -0.98 -10.69 -24.85
C CYS A 269 0.24 -10.39 -25.72
N GLU A 270 0.07 -9.79 -26.90
CA GLU A 270 1.18 -9.45 -27.79
C GLU A 270 2.22 -8.60 -27.07
N TRP A 271 1.76 -7.52 -26.40
CA TRP A 271 2.69 -6.56 -25.79
C TRP A 271 3.29 -7.04 -24.46
N VAL A 272 2.59 -7.91 -23.73
CA VAL A 272 3.17 -8.62 -22.59
C VAL A 272 4.32 -9.52 -23.02
N LEU A 273 4.15 -10.31 -24.10
CA LEU A 273 5.20 -11.19 -24.60
C LEU A 273 6.40 -10.39 -25.11
N ARG A 274 6.18 -9.30 -25.87
CA ARG A 274 7.25 -8.42 -26.35
C ARG A 274 8.01 -7.72 -25.22
N ALA A 275 7.29 -7.24 -24.20
CA ALA A 275 7.90 -6.64 -23.02
C ALA A 275 8.77 -7.66 -22.26
N ALA A 276 8.27 -8.89 -22.11
CA ALA A 276 9.01 -9.98 -21.48
C ALA A 276 10.29 -10.36 -22.26
N ASP A 277 10.26 -10.34 -23.61
CA ASP A 277 11.45 -10.55 -24.45
C ASP A 277 12.54 -9.49 -24.23
N LYS A 278 12.14 -8.28 -23.84
CA LYS A 278 13.04 -7.18 -23.50
C LYS A 278 13.43 -7.13 -22.01
N GLY A 279 13.03 -8.16 -21.24
CA GLY A 279 13.33 -8.27 -19.81
C GLY A 279 12.61 -7.25 -18.94
N LYS A 280 11.49 -6.66 -19.43
CA LYS A 280 10.71 -5.68 -18.65
C LYS A 280 9.71 -6.39 -17.75
N HIS A 281 9.59 -5.94 -16.49
CA HIS A 281 8.50 -6.33 -15.61
C HIS A 281 7.20 -5.67 -16.07
N ILE A 282 6.04 -6.31 -15.85
CA ILE A 282 4.79 -5.92 -16.52
C ILE A 282 3.64 -5.80 -15.52
N LEU A 283 3.01 -4.62 -15.49
CA LEU A 283 1.69 -4.37 -14.92
C LEU A 283 0.73 -4.19 -16.08
N CYS A 284 -0.19 -5.15 -16.29
CA CYS A 284 -1.11 -5.14 -17.42
C CYS A 284 -2.54 -4.85 -16.95
N GLU A 285 -3.25 -3.94 -17.65
CA GLU A 285 -4.66 -3.64 -17.35
C GLU A 285 -5.55 -4.89 -17.41
N LYS A 286 -6.60 -4.84 -16.62
CA LYS A 286 -7.65 -5.84 -16.56
C LYS A 286 -8.70 -5.61 -17.69
N PRO A 287 -9.31 -6.68 -18.22
CA PRO A 287 -8.87 -8.05 -18.07
C PRO A 287 -7.53 -8.23 -18.78
N MET A 288 -6.62 -8.94 -18.12
CA MET A 288 -5.24 -9.04 -18.63
C MET A 288 -5.17 -9.82 -19.93
N GLY A 289 -5.99 -10.84 -20.07
CA GLY A 289 -6.15 -11.63 -21.29
C GLY A 289 -7.60 -11.74 -21.72
N VAL A 290 -7.80 -12.14 -22.97
CA VAL A 290 -9.13 -12.39 -23.52
C VAL A 290 -9.64 -13.82 -23.22
N SER A 291 -8.82 -14.62 -22.55
CA SER A 291 -9.18 -15.93 -22.02
C SER A 291 -8.17 -16.40 -20.97
N ALA A 292 -8.57 -17.33 -20.12
CA ALA A 292 -7.68 -17.96 -19.14
C ALA A 292 -6.48 -18.69 -19.79
N ALA A 293 -6.67 -19.25 -20.98
CA ALA A 293 -5.59 -19.89 -21.75
C ALA A 293 -4.54 -18.88 -22.20
N GLU A 294 -4.98 -17.69 -22.62
CA GLU A 294 -4.08 -16.59 -23.00
C GLU A 294 -3.31 -16.04 -21.80
N GLU A 295 -4.00 -15.82 -20.68
CA GLU A 295 -3.33 -15.37 -19.44
C GLU A 295 -2.31 -16.38 -18.93
N LYS A 296 -2.65 -17.68 -18.95
CA LYS A 296 -1.70 -18.72 -18.59
C LYS A 296 -0.46 -18.69 -19.48
N LYS A 297 -0.63 -18.52 -20.78
CA LYS A 297 0.49 -18.36 -21.73
C LYS A 297 1.36 -17.16 -21.33
N MET A 298 0.76 -16.02 -20.98
CA MET A 298 1.50 -14.83 -20.58
C MET A 298 2.30 -15.06 -19.29
N PHE A 299 1.70 -15.66 -18.27
CA PHE A 299 2.40 -15.97 -17.01
C PHE A 299 3.55 -16.96 -17.23
N ASP A 300 3.33 -18.05 -17.96
CA ASP A 300 4.36 -19.04 -18.26
C ASP A 300 5.54 -18.42 -19.03
N TYR A 301 5.22 -17.54 -19.99
CA TYR A 301 6.23 -16.86 -20.82
C TYR A 301 7.08 -15.87 -20.02
N CYS A 302 6.45 -15.06 -19.17
CA CYS A 302 7.12 -14.13 -18.28
C CYS A 302 8.01 -14.85 -17.27
N ARG A 303 7.50 -15.94 -16.66
CA ARG A 303 8.26 -16.77 -15.72
C ARG A 303 9.52 -17.37 -16.37
N ALA A 304 9.40 -17.86 -17.59
CA ALA A 304 10.54 -18.41 -18.34
C ALA A 304 11.66 -17.38 -18.62
N ARG A 305 11.32 -16.08 -18.59
CA ARG A 305 12.25 -14.97 -18.80
C ARG A 305 12.68 -14.27 -17.51
N GLY A 306 12.23 -14.74 -16.37
CA GLY A 306 12.55 -14.16 -15.06
C GLY A 306 11.95 -12.78 -14.83
N VAL A 307 10.91 -12.40 -15.57
CA VAL A 307 10.20 -11.13 -15.39
C VAL A 307 8.91 -11.32 -14.58
N ARG A 308 8.53 -10.28 -13.82
CA ARG A 308 7.28 -10.27 -13.05
C ARG A 308 6.14 -9.79 -13.94
N LEU A 309 4.99 -10.46 -13.84
CA LEU A 309 3.72 -10.06 -14.45
C LEU A 309 2.66 -9.97 -13.36
N MET A 310 1.90 -8.89 -13.33
CA MET A 310 0.75 -8.71 -12.45
C MET A 310 -0.41 -8.08 -13.23
N GLU A 311 -1.62 -8.55 -12.97
CA GLU A 311 -2.84 -7.95 -13.50
C GLU A 311 -3.25 -6.74 -12.65
N ALA A 312 -3.68 -5.65 -13.29
CA ALA A 312 -3.99 -4.38 -12.64
C ALA A 312 -5.41 -4.35 -12.06
N PHE A 313 -5.59 -4.96 -10.90
CA PHE A 313 -6.80 -4.82 -10.09
C PHE A 313 -6.55 -3.80 -8.96
N ALA A 314 -6.39 -2.53 -9.31
CA ALA A 314 -6.05 -1.45 -8.38
C ALA A 314 -6.95 -1.41 -7.14
N TYR A 315 -8.25 -1.68 -7.29
CA TYR A 315 -9.22 -1.65 -6.19
C TYR A 315 -8.92 -2.65 -5.06
N LEU A 316 -8.26 -3.77 -5.34
CA LEU A 316 -7.86 -4.76 -4.31
C LEU A 316 -6.82 -4.19 -3.35
N HIS A 317 -6.08 -3.16 -3.77
CA HIS A 317 -5.13 -2.45 -2.93
C HIS A 317 -5.81 -1.45 -1.99
N SER A 318 -7.11 -1.19 -2.17
CA SER A 318 -7.87 -0.26 -1.33
C SER A 318 -7.92 -0.71 0.13
N PRO A 319 -7.55 0.16 1.10
CA PRO A 319 -7.64 -0.16 2.51
C PRO A 319 -9.02 -0.59 2.96
N VAL A 320 -10.10 0.00 2.42
CA VAL A 320 -11.47 -0.37 2.80
C VAL A 320 -11.84 -1.79 2.32
N ILE A 321 -11.42 -2.19 1.11
CA ILE A 321 -11.64 -3.55 0.61
C ILE A 321 -10.85 -4.57 1.43
N ARG A 322 -9.62 -4.24 1.79
CA ARG A 322 -8.77 -5.08 2.65
C ARG A 322 -9.35 -5.19 4.07
N GLU A 323 -9.93 -4.14 4.60
CA GLU A 323 -10.58 -4.16 5.93
C GLU A 323 -11.83 -5.06 5.90
N ILE A 324 -12.66 -4.98 4.86
CA ILE A 324 -13.80 -5.88 4.69
C ILE A 324 -13.32 -7.35 4.61
N LYS A 325 -12.27 -7.63 3.83
CA LYS A 325 -11.67 -8.98 3.76
C LYS A 325 -11.14 -9.44 5.11
N ARG A 326 -10.44 -8.58 5.84
CA ARG A 326 -9.93 -8.89 7.19
C ARG A 326 -11.06 -9.24 8.16
N LEU A 327 -12.15 -8.48 8.14
CA LEU A 327 -13.33 -8.74 8.97
C LEU A 327 -13.99 -10.08 8.62
N THR A 328 -14.11 -10.40 7.33
CA THR A 328 -14.67 -11.68 6.89
C THR A 328 -13.77 -12.85 7.29
N ASP A 329 -12.47 -12.76 7.07
CA ASP A 329 -11.50 -13.81 7.41
C ASP A 329 -11.38 -14.04 8.92
N ALA A 330 -11.55 -12.98 9.73
CA ALA A 330 -11.56 -13.07 11.19
C ALA A 330 -12.88 -13.65 11.76
N GLY A 331 -13.82 -14.06 10.91
CA GLY A 331 -15.12 -14.58 11.33
C GLY A 331 -16.08 -13.52 11.85
N GLY A 332 -15.84 -12.24 11.57
CA GLY A 332 -16.70 -11.13 12.04
C GLY A 332 -18.14 -11.17 11.51
N LEU A 333 -18.38 -11.96 10.45
CA LEU A 333 -19.71 -12.24 9.89
C LEU A 333 -20.15 -13.69 10.12
N GLY A 334 -19.41 -14.50 10.89
CA GLY A 334 -19.57 -15.95 10.91
C GLY A 334 -19.08 -16.59 9.61
N GLU A 335 -19.71 -17.68 9.17
CA GLU A 335 -19.43 -18.25 7.86
C GLU A 335 -20.02 -17.37 6.75
N LEU A 336 -19.17 -16.95 5.83
CA LEU A 336 -19.58 -16.17 4.67
C LEU A 336 -20.49 -17.01 3.75
N ARG A 337 -21.68 -16.49 3.43
CA ARG A 337 -22.71 -17.20 2.64
C ARG A 337 -22.99 -16.53 1.30
N VAL A 338 -23.16 -15.21 1.28
CA VAL A 338 -23.57 -14.52 0.06
C VAL A 338 -22.74 -13.26 -0.16
N VAL A 339 -22.33 -13.05 -1.41
CA VAL A 339 -21.82 -11.79 -1.92
C VAL A 339 -22.75 -11.26 -3.00
N GLU A 340 -23.33 -10.09 -2.79
CA GLU A 340 -24.05 -9.34 -3.81
C GLU A 340 -23.18 -8.18 -4.27
N ALA A 341 -23.04 -7.98 -5.57
CA ALA A 341 -22.33 -6.82 -6.11
C ALA A 341 -23.00 -6.30 -7.38
N SER A 342 -23.10 -4.98 -7.45
CA SER A 342 -23.61 -4.28 -8.64
C SER A 342 -22.65 -3.17 -9.02
N PHE A 343 -22.23 -3.13 -10.29
CA PHE A 343 -21.39 -2.07 -10.80
C PHE A 343 -21.88 -1.61 -12.17
N PHE A 344 -22.31 -0.37 -12.24
CA PHE A 344 -22.77 0.30 -13.45
C PHE A 344 -21.93 1.53 -13.72
N THR A 345 -21.48 1.68 -14.97
CA THR A 345 -20.78 2.87 -15.41
C THR A 345 -21.57 3.58 -16.50
N ARG A 346 -21.56 4.91 -16.46
CA ARG A 346 -22.07 5.72 -17.54
C ARG A 346 -20.97 5.88 -18.59
N GLY A 347 -21.04 5.10 -19.67
CA GLY A 347 -20.08 5.17 -20.77
C GLY A 347 -20.67 5.84 -22.00
N HIS A 348 -19.83 6.47 -22.82
CA HIS A 348 -20.17 6.94 -24.16
C HIS A 348 -20.07 5.76 -25.15
N TYR A 349 -20.90 4.74 -24.95
CA TYR A 349 -20.85 3.50 -25.76
C TYR A 349 -21.38 3.71 -27.17
N ASP A 350 -22.11 4.79 -27.42
CA ASP A 350 -22.57 5.19 -28.75
C ASP A 350 -21.43 5.79 -29.61
N HIS A 351 -20.25 6.04 -29.01
CA HIS A 351 -19.13 6.58 -29.77
C HIS A 351 -18.41 5.49 -30.55
N PRO A 352 -18.33 5.57 -31.91
CA PRO A 352 -17.82 4.49 -32.76
C PRO A 352 -16.35 4.13 -32.49
N ASN A 353 -15.61 4.99 -31.82
CA ASN A 353 -14.20 4.78 -31.46
C ASN A 353 -13.99 4.23 -30.04
N ASN A 354 -15.08 3.96 -29.28
CA ASN A 354 -14.96 3.36 -27.98
C ASN A 354 -14.63 1.86 -28.10
N ILE A 355 -13.45 1.48 -27.64
CA ILE A 355 -12.98 0.09 -27.69
C ILE A 355 -13.89 -0.87 -26.94
N ARG A 356 -14.62 -0.39 -25.92
CA ARG A 356 -15.54 -1.20 -25.10
C ARG A 356 -16.84 -1.57 -25.83
N ALA A 357 -17.18 -0.81 -26.87
CA ALA A 357 -18.37 -1.06 -27.69
C ALA A 357 -18.09 -1.94 -28.90
N ARG A 358 -16.91 -2.55 -28.99
CA ARG A 358 -16.47 -3.31 -30.15
C ARG A 358 -16.08 -4.74 -29.78
N ARG A 359 -16.57 -5.69 -30.52
CA ARG A 359 -16.24 -7.11 -30.34
C ARG A 359 -14.78 -7.42 -30.71
N GLU A 360 -14.23 -6.74 -31.72
CA GLU A 360 -12.85 -6.94 -32.19
C GLU A 360 -11.80 -6.54 -31.12
N THR A 361 -12.16 -5.68 -30.19
CA THR A 361 -11.31 -5.27 -29.07
C THR A 361 -11.65 -6.00 -27.78
N CYS A 362 -12.50 -7.05 -27.86
CA CYS A 362 -13.03 -7.78 -26.71
C CYS A 362 -13.68 -6.82 -25.69
N GLY A 363 -14.60 -5.97 -26.20
CA GLY A 363 -15.41 -5.06 -25.39
C GLY A 363 -16.55 -5.79 -24.68
N GLY A 364 -17.46 -5.04 -24.07
CA GLY A 364 -18.63 -5.55 -23.36
C GLY A 364 -18.58 -5.30 -21.86
N ALA A 365 -19.77 -5.30 -21.26
CA ALA A 365 -19.93 -5.03 -19.83
C ALA A 365 -19.28 -6.12 -18.97
N LEU A 366 -19.38 -7.38 -19.38
CA LEU A 366 -18.81 -8.50 -18.64
C LEU A 366 -17.26 -8.39 -18.58
N TYR A 367 -16.60 -8.09 -19.71
CA TYR A 367 -15.15 -7.89 -19.75
C TYR A 367 -14.69 -6.65 -18.99
N ASP A 368 -15.38 -5.50 -19.16
CA ASP A 368 -14.87 -4.24 -18.58
C ASP A 368 -15.30 -4.03 -17.13
N ILE A 369 -16.52 -4.42 -16.77
CA ILE A 369 -17.17 -4.16 -15.49
C ILE A 369 -17.42 -5.45 -14.69
N GLY A 370 -17.91 -6.51 -15.34
CA GLY A 370 -18.23 -7.78 -14.68
C GLY A 370 -17.01 -8.41 -14.00
N VAL A 371 -15.83 -8.25 -14.61
CA VAL A 371 -14.58 -8.72 -14.06
C VAL A 371 -14.29 -8.17 -12.64
N TYR A 372 -14.74 -6.94 -12.32
CA TYR A 372 -14.62 -6.39 -10.95
C TYR A 372 -15.49 -7.15 -9.96
N ASN A 373 -16.77 -7.37 -10.29
CA ASN A 373 -17.70 -8.07 -9.40
C ASN A 373 -17.29 -9.54 -9.21
N ILE A 374 -16.86 -10.21 -10.29
CA ILE A 374 -16.36 -11.59 -10.25
C ILE A 374 -15.10 -11.68 -9.39
N SER A 375 -14.13 -10.79 -9.60
CA SER A 375 -12.89 -10.79 -8.83
C SER A 375 -13.14 -10.47 -7.35
N LEU A 376 -14.08 -9.56 -7.03
CA LEU A 376 -14.46 -9.26 -5.64
C LEU A 376 -15.05 -10.49 -4.94
N ALA A 377 -15.98 -11.20 -5.59
CA ALA A 377 -16.57 -12.41 -5.02
C ALA A 377 -15.51 -13.49 -4.77
N GLN A 378 -14.62 -13.72 -5.73
CA GLN A 378 -13.53 -14.69 -5.57
C GLN A 378 -12.50 -14.24 -4.50
N TYR A 379 -12.20 -12.96 -4.40
CA TYR A 379 -11.34 -12.42 -3.36
C TYR A 379 -11.93 -12.66 -1.96
N LEU A 380 -13.22 -12.39 -1.78
CA LEU A 380 -13.89 -12.55 -0.49
C LEU A 380 -14.02 -14.01 -0.09
N PHE A 381 -14.45 -14.89 -1.01
CA PHE A 381 -14.56 -16.33 -0.74
C PHE A 381 -13.22 -17.07 -0.71
N GLY A 382 -12.14 -16.49 -1.27
CA GLY A 382 -10.81 -17.09 -1.33
C GLY A 382 -10.72 -18.31 -2.25
N ARG A 383 -11.67 -18.50 -3.18
CA ARG A 383 -11.75 -19.66 -4.09
C ARG A 383 -12.52 -19.35 -5.38
N GLU A 384 -12.37 -20.21 -6.37
CA GLU A 384 -13.14 -20.15 -7.61
C GLU A 384 -14.54 -20.75 -7.43
N PRO A 385 -15.56 -20.28 -8.21
CA PRO A 385 -16.87 -20.88 -8.19
C PRO A 385 -16.89 -22.25 -8.88
N GLU A 386 -17.65 -23.17 -8.31
CA GLU A 386 -17.89 -24.49 -8.89
C GLU A 386 -18.83 -24.42 -10.10
N LYS A 387 -19.84 -23.51 -10.05
CA LYS A 387 -20.79 -23.28 -11.14
C LYS A 387 -20.92 -21.80 -11.44
N VAL A 388 -21.14 -21.51 -12.73
CA VAL A 388 -21.38 -20.16 -13.25
C VAL A 388 -22.65 -20.21 -14.07
N GLN A 389 -23.55 -19.27 -13.82
CA GLN A 389 -24.73 -18.99 -14.67
C GLN A 389 -24.68 -17.50 -15.02
N ALA A 390 -24.90 -17.17 -16.28
CA ALA A 390 -24.86 -15.79 -16.73
C ALA A 390 -25.96 -15.53 -17.80
N THR A 391 -26.46 -14.30 -17.79
CA THR A 391 -27.39 -13.77 -18.79
C THR A 391 -26.98 -12.34 -19.12
N ALA A 392 -27.11 -11.96 -20.40
CA ALA A 392 -26.74 -10.62 -20.84
C ALA A 392 -27.74 -10.07 -21.88
N HIS A 393 -27.78 -8.75 -21.94
CA HIS A 393 -28.35 -8.03 -23.08
C HIS A 393 -27.22 -7.58 -23.99
N PHE A 394 -27.44 -7.65 -25.31
CA PHE A 394 -26.44 -7.30 -26.33
C PHE A 394 -26.86 -6.07 -27.12
N MET A 395 -25.91 -5.20 -27.35
CA MET A 395 -26.02 -4.07 -28.27
C MET A 395 -25.94 -4.56 -29.73
N PRO A 396 -26.39 -3.75 -30.70
CA PRO A 396 -26.25 -4.07 -32.13
C PRO A 396 -24.78 -4.28 -32.58
N SER A 397 -23.82 -3.77 -31.83
CA SER A 397 -22.37 -3.98 -32.05
C SER A 397 -21.88 -5.39 -31.69
N GLY A 398 -22.74 -6.21 -31.10
CA GLY A 398 -22.42 -7.59 -30.73
C GLY A 398 -21.65 -7.74 -29.43
N VAL A 399 -21.59 -6.70 -28.61
CA VAL A 399 -21.07 -6.76 -27.21
C VAL A 399 -22.24 -6.59 -26.24
N ASP A 400 -22.10 -7.14 -25.06
CA ASP A 400 -23.07 -6.96 -23.99
C ASP A 400 -22.96 -5.55 -23.39
N ASP A 401 -24.10 -4.91 -23.10
CA ASP A 401 -24.18 -3.63 -22.40
C ASP A 401 -24.53 -3.79 -20.91
N PHE A 402 -25.18 -4.89 -20.53
CA PHE A 402 -25.29 -5.34 -19.15
C PHE A 402 -25.43 -6.86 -19.05
N SER A 403 -24.98 -7.39 -17.92
CA SER A 403 -25.03 -8.82 -17.60
C SER A 403 -25.37 -9.06 -16.14
N THR A 404 -25.87 -10.26 -15.87
CA THR A 404 -26.06 -10.77 -14.51
C THR A 404 -25.44 -12.14 -14.39
N GLU A 405 -24.72 -12.36 -13.29
CA GLU A 405 -24.06 -13.62 -13.02
C GLU A 405 -24.49 -14.17 -11.65
N THR A 406 -24.74 -15.48 -11.59
CA THR A 406 -24.85 -16.23 -10.34
C THR A 406 -23.70 -17.22 -10.27
N LEU A 407 -22.89 -17.09 -9.23
CA LEU A 407 -21.72 -17.94 -8.98
C LEU A 407 -21.98 -18.82 -7.76
N ASP A 408 -21.90 -20.14 -7.93
CA ASP A 408 -22.00 -21.11 -6.84
C ASP A 408 -20.58 -21.59 -6.46
N PHE A 409 -20.17 -21.29 -5.24
CA PHE A 409 -18.85 -21.64 -4.70
C PHE A 409 -18.86 -22.96 -3.90
N GLY A 410 -20.00 -23.67 -3.91
CA GLY A 410 -20.19 -24.86 -3.08
C GLY A 410 -20.45 -24.54 -1.61
N ASP A 411 -20.85 -25.55 -0.84
CA ASP A 411 -21.09 -25.44 0.63
C ASP A 411 -22.08 -24.33 1.01
N GLY A 412 -23.04 -23.99 0.14
CA GLY A 412 -24.05 -22.95 0.37
C GLY A 412 -23.52 -21.52 0.27
N ARG A 413 -22.43 -21.32 -0.48
CA ARG A 413 -21.82 -20.01 -0.75
C ARG A 413 -22.16 -19.56 -2.17
N LEU A 414 -22.78 -18.39 -2.29
CA LEU A 414 -23.28 -17.87 -3.58
C LEU A 414 -22.83 -16.42 -3.79
N ALA A 415 -22.63 -16.05 -5.06
CA ALA A 415 -22.57 -14.63 -5.43
C ALA A 415 -23.66 -14.31 -6.47
N ALA A 416 -24.31 -13.15 -6.29
CA ALA A 416 -25.25 -12.55 -7.22
C ALA A 416 -24.69 -11.22 -7.70
N LEU A 417 -24.34 -11.16 -8.98
CA LEU A 417 -23.59 -10.06 -9.56
C LEU A 417 -24.39 -9.41 -10.70
N THR A 418 -24.25 -8.08 -10.83
CA THR A 418 -24.86 -7.33 -11.94
C THR A 418 -23.89 -6.28 -12.43
N SER A 419 -23.63 -6.27 -13.72
CA SER A 419 -22.67 -5.39 -14.35
C SER A 419 -23.27 -4.67 -15.54
N GLY A 420 -22.98 -3.39 -15.70
CA GLY A 420 -23.54 -2.66 -16.83
C GLY A 420 -22.72 -1.45 -17.26
N MET A 421 -22.83 -1.18 -18.55
CA MET A 421 -22.15 -0.11 -19.26
C MET A 421 -23.12 0.68 -20.12
N CYS A 422 -24.32 1.00 -19.65
CA CYS A 422 -25.27 1.68 -20.52
C CYS A 422 -25.39 3.16 -20.21
N SER A 423 -25.66 3.96 -21.26
CA SER A 423 -25.81 5.42 -21.19
C SER A 423 -27.03 5.88 -20.36
N HIS A 424 -27.94 4.96 -20.07
CA HIS A 424 -29.21 5.26 -19.41
C HIS A 424 -29.15 5.20 -17.89
N PHE A 425 -28.09 4.61 -17.30
CA PHE A 425 -27.92 4.53 -15.87
C PHE A 425 -26.88 5.55 -15.36
N ALA A 426 -27.13 6.10 -14.18
CA ALA A 426 -26.10 6.82 -13.45
C ALA A 426 -24.99 5.84 -13.03
N ARG A 427 -23.77 6.33 -12.84
CA ARG A 427 -22.71 5.54 -12.23
C ARG A 427 -23.18 5.05 -10.86
N PHE A 428 -23.11 3.76 -10.63
CA PHE A 428 -23.56 3.11 -9.41
C PHE A 428 -22.64 1.95 -9.08
N SER A 429 -22.19 1.89 -7.86
CA SER A 429 -21.47 0.74 -7.32
C SER A 429 -21.93 0.49 -5.89
N ASN A 430 -22.29 -0.76 -5.62
CA ASN A 430 -22.65 -1.20 -4.28
C ASN A 430 -22.36 -2.69 -4.17
N PHE A 431 -21.88 -3.12 -3.02
CA PHE A 431 -21.81 -4.54 -2.70
C PHE A 431 -22.22 -4.82 -1.27
N ARG A 432 -22.72 -6.03 -1.05
CA ARG A 432 -23.12 -6.56 0.25
C ARG A 432 -22.44 -7.90 0.48
N VAL A 433 -21.95 -8.08 1.69
CA VAL A 433 -21.26 -9.31 2.12
C VAL A 433 -22.01 -9.87 3.31
N MET A 434 -22.59 -11.07 3.19
CA MET A 434 -23.48 -11.65 4.16
C MET A 434 -22.96 -12.99 4.66
N GLY A 435 -22.91 -13.14 5.98
CA GLY A 435 -22.63 -14.37 6.69
C GLY A 435 -23.76 -14.77 7.64
N ASP A 436 -23.61 -15.86 8.35
CA ASP A 436 -24.64 -16.37 9.28
C ASP A 436 -24.68 -15.60 10.62
N ALA A 437 -23.66 -14.78 10.93
CA ALA A 437 -23.61 -13.92 12.13
C ALA A 437 -23.76 -12.42 11.83
N GLY A 438 -23.92 -12.01 10.56
CA GLY A 438 -24.09 -10.60 10.20
C GLY A 438 -23.82 -10.31 8.73
N TRP A 439 -23.89 -9.02 8.36
CA TRP A 439 -23.60 -8.58 7.01
C TRP A 439 -23.00 -7.18 6.97
N ILE A 440 -22.32 -6.89 5.85
CA ILE A 440 -21.77 -5.59 5.51
C ILE A 440 -22.55 -5.01 4.32
N ASP A 441 -23.01 -3.76 4.45
CA ASP A 441 -23.49 -2.92 3.35
C ASP A 441 -22.38 -1.93 2.97
N ALA A 442 -21.87 -2.01 1.75
CA ALA A 442 -20.76 -1.19 1.27
C ALA A 442 -21.14 -0.43 -0.02
N PRO A 443 -21.71 0.78 0.07
CA PRO A 443 -22.01 1.64 -1.06
C PRO A 443 -20.73 2.35 -1.54
N ILE A 444 -19.74 1.58 -1.98
CA ILE A 444 -18.38 2.03 -2.27
C ILE A 444 -18.09 1.85 -3.76
N GLU A 445 -17.50 2.85 -4.39
CA GLU A 445 -16.93 2.71 -5.72
C GLU A 445 -15.60 1.94 -5.65
N TYR A 446 -15.35 1.02 -6.60
CA TYR A 446 -14.17 0.16 -6.60
C TYR A 446 -12.84 0.92 -6.45
N ASN A 447 -12.69 2.06 -7.13
CA ASN A 447 -11.47 2.87 -7.06
C ASN A 447 -11.67 4.21 -6.35
N ALA A 448 -12.52 4.23 -5.31
CA ALA A 448 -12.76 5.44 -4.52
C ALA A 448 -11.55 5.80 -3.66
N CYS A 449 -11.30 7.12 -3.53
CA CYS A 449 -10.28 7.70 -2.67
C CYS A 449 -10.92 8.51 -1.53
N GLY A 450 -10.13 8.84 -0.51
CA GLY A 450 -10.57 9.57 0.67
C GLY A 450 -11.31 8.69 1.66
N ALA A 451 -12.09 9.28 2.56
CA ALA A 451 -12.84 8.56 3.57
C ALA A 451 -13.95 7.72 2.93
N GLN A 452 -13.84 6.40 3.04
CA GLN A 452 -14.82 5.44 2.58
C GLN A 452 -15.47 4.75 3.79
N SER A 453 -16.78 4.52 3.73
CA SER A 453 -17.50 3.92 4.85
C SER A 453 -18.36 2.76 4.42
N PHE A 454 -18.45 1.75 5.27
CA PHE A 454 -19.44 0.67 5.18
C PHE A 454 -20.15 0.46 6.52
N THR A 455 -21.33 -0.15 6.48
CA THR A 455 -22.08 -0.49 7.69
C THR A 455 -21.97 -1.97 7.95
N LEU A 456 -21.43 -2.33 9.12
CA LEU A 456 -21.43 -3.69 9.65
C LEU A 456 -22.65 -3.87 10.53
N ARG A 457 -23.51 -4.87 10.23
CA ARG A 457 -24.69 -5.24 11.01
C ARG A 457 -24.53 -6.65 11.54
N ARG A 458 -24.76 -6.86 12.83
CA ARG A 458 -24.63 -8.16 13.48
C ARG A 458 -25.99 -8.80 13.72
N ALA A 459 -26.03 -10.12 13.88
CA ALA A 459 -27.25 -10.88 14.11
C ALA A 459 -27.97 -10.50 15.44
N ASP A 460 -27.25 -9.93 16.40
CA ASP A 460 -27.83 -9.41 17.67
C ASP A 460 -28.56 -8.06 17.49
N GLY A 461 -28.64 -7.54 16.28
CA GLY A 461 -29.26 -6.26 15.92
C GLY A 461 -28.38 -5.04 16.09
N THR A 462 -27.14 -5.19 16.53
CA THR A 462 -26.19 -4.07 16.60
C THR A 462 -25.68 -3.69 15.22
N SER A 463 -25.39 -2.41 15.02
CA SER A 463 -24.78 -1.91 13.78
C SER A 463 -23.70 -0.89 14.08
N GLU A 464 -22.68 -0.89 13.23
CA GLU A 464 -21.51 -0.04 13.33
C GLU A 464 -21.15 0.49 11.94
N THR A 465 -20.83 1.77 11.85
CA THR A 465 -20.27 2.35 10.62
C THR A 465 -18.76 2.40 10.76
N VAL A 466 -18.08 1.68 9.89
CA VAL A 466 -16.60 1.66 9.81
C VAL A 466 -16.18 2.61 8.71
N THR A 467 -15.33 3.57 9.05
CA THR A 467 -14.75 4.52 8.08
C THR A 467 -13.26 4.29 7.95
N VAL A 468 -12.79 4.17 6.71
CA VAL A 468 -11.39 3.91 6.36
C VAL A 468 -10.92 4.99 5.41
N ASP A 469 -9.77 5.59 5.70
CA ASP A 469 -9.14 6.53 4.77
C ASP A 469 -8.41 5.75 3.65
N CYS A 470 -8.78 6.05 2.41
CA CYS A 470 -8.30 5.36 1.23
C CYS A 470 -7.46 6.31 0.37
N PRO A 471 -6.14 6.17 0.36
CA PRO A 471 -5.31 6.84 -0.63
C PRO A 471 -5.61 6.31 -2.04
N ASN A 472 -4.98 6.90 -3.05
CA ASN A 472 -5.17 6.46 -4.42
C ASN A 472 -4.74 4.99 -4.60
N ASN A 473 -5.68 4.13 -4.96
CA ASN A 473 -5.48 2.68 -5.11
C ASN A 473 -4.43 2.34 -6.18
N TYR A 474 -4.37 3.10 -7.27
CA TYR A 474 -3.36 2.93 -8.32
C TYR A 474 -1.95 3.25 -7.81
N THR A 475 -1.81 4.23 -6.89
CA THR A 475 -0.53 4.50 -6.23
C THR A 475 -0.07 3.30 -5.42
N LEU A 476 -0.99 2.73 -4.61
CA LEU A 476 -0.71 1.55 -3.79
C LEU A 476 -0.36 0.32 -4.63
N GLU A 477 -1.03 0.13 -5.77
CA GLU A 477 -0.77 -0.94 -6.74
C GLU A 477 0.63 -0.82 -7.35
N ILE A 478 0.99 0.37 -7.84
CA ILE A 478 2.31 0.66 -8.43
C ILE A 478 3.42 0.44 -7.41
N GLU A 479 3.22 0.93 -6.19
CA GLU A 479 4.19 0.75 -5.10
C GLU A 479 4.34 -0.72 -4.71
N GLN A 480 3.23 -1.46 -4.60
CA GLN A 480 3.27 -2.88 -4.28
C GLN A 480 3.96 -3.68 -5.39
N PHE A 481 3.65 -3.39 -6.66
CA PHE A 481 4.34 -4.05 -7.77
C PHE A 481 5.83 -3.71 -7.81
N GLY A 482 6.21 -2.48 -7.45
CA GLY A 482 7.60 -2.09 -7.26
C GLY A 482 8.31 -2.97 -6.21
N ARG A 483 7.66 -3.27 -5.07
CA ARG A 483 8.20 -4.18 -4.06
C ARG A 483 8.23 -5.65 -4.52
N VAL A 484 7.27 -6.09 -5.33
CA VAL A 484 7.31 -7.41 -5.98
C VAL A 484 8.59 -7.57 -6.83
N ILE A 485 9.01 -6.49 -7.50
CA ILE A 485 10.23 -6.48 -8.33
C ILE A 485 11.49 -6.43 -7.47
N THR A 486 11.57 -5.51 -6.51
CA THR A 486 12.81 -5.18 -5.79
C THR A 486 13.03 -6.00 -4.52
N GLU A 487 11.95 -6.44 -3.88
CA GLU A 487 11.98 -7.09 -2.57
C GLU A 487 11.47 -8.53 -2.60
N ASN A 488 11.05 -9.00 -3.78
CA ASN A 488 10.43 -10.31 -3.96
C ASN A 488 9.17 -10.51 -3.08
N GLU A 489 8.46 -9.40 -2.77
CA GLU A 489 7.16 -9.44 -2.09
C GLU A 489 6.18 -10.29 -2.90
N ALA A 490 5.31 -11.04 -2.23
CA ALA A 490 4.25 -11.76 -2.92
C ALA A 490 3.23 -10.76 -3.52
N PRO A 491 2.87 -10.86 -4.81
CA PRO A 491 1.88 -9.96 -5.39
C PRO A 491 0.52 -10.17 -4.75
N LEU A 492 -0.17 -9.08 -4.43
CA LEU A 492 -1.56 -9.13 -3.92
C LEU A 492 -2.49 -9.77 -4.95
N VAL A 493 -2.32 -9.39 -6.22
CA VAL A 493 -3.00 -10.02 -7.35
C VAL A 493 -2.08 -11.14 -7.87
N SER A 494 -2.23 -12.33 -7.31
CA SER A 494 -1.42 -13.48 -7.66
C SER A 494 -1.82 -14.09 -9.00
N GLU A 495 -0.89 -14.82 -9.64
CA GLU A 495 -1.18 -15.62 -10.84
C GLU A 495 -2.40 -16.54 -10.66
N ALA A 496 -2.47 -17.25 -9.53
CA ALA A 496 -3.57 -18.15 -9.24
C ALA A 496 -4.92 -17.41 -9.19
N PHE A 497 -4.93 -16.22 -8.60
CA PHE A 497 -6.12 -15.37 -8.54
C PHE A 497 -6.54 -14.89 -9.92
N SER A 498 -5.65 -14.30 -10.72
CA SER A 498 -5.96 -13.84 -12.09
C SER A 498 -6.50 -14.97 -12.96
N LEU A 499 -5.83 -16.11 -12.98
CA LEU A 499 -6.28 -17.29 -13.73
C LEU A 499 -7.64 -17.80 -13.26
N GLY A 500 -7.94 -17.73 -11.96
CA GLY A 500 -9.25 -18.07 -11.41
C GLY A 500 -10.36 -17.14 -11.90
N VAL A 501 -10.07 -15.83 -11.90
CA VAL A 501 -10.98 -14.82 -12.43
C VAL A 501 -11.22 -15.04 -13.93
N ALA A 502 -10.14 -15.20 -14.71
CA ALA A 502 -10.24 -15.44 -16.16
C ALA A 502 -11.06 -16.69 -16.51
N ARG A 503 -10.86 -17.82 -15.80
CA ARG A 503 -11.67 -19.03 -15.99
C ARG A 503 -13.14 -18.80 -15.70
N THR A 504 -13.46 -18.00 -14.70
CA THR A 504 -14.85 -17.65 -14.37
C THR A 504 -15.46 -16.75 -15.44
N VAL A 505 -14.71 -15.77 -15.93
CA VAL A 505 -15.10 -14.89 -17.04
C VAL A 505 -15.33 -15.72 -18.32
N ASP A 506 -14.42 -16.64 -18.68
CA ASP A 506 -14.58 -17.53 -19.84
C ASP A 506 -15.89 -18.32 -19.77
N ARG A 507 -16.21 -18.88 -18.60
CA ARG A 507 -17.44 -19.63 -18.38
C ARG A 507 -18.68 -18.74 -18.49
N ALA A 508 -18.64 -17.51 -17.96
CA ALA A 508 -19.73 -16.56 -18.06
C ALA A 508 -19.96 -16.11 -19.51
N LEU A 509 -18.88 -15.79 -20.24
CA LEU A 509 -18.94 -15.43 -21.66
C LEU A 509 -19.54 -16.56 -22.52
N ALA A 510 -19.15 -17.81 -22.26
CA ALA A 510 -19.71 -18.97 -22.95
C ALA A 510 -21.21 -19.12 -22.67
N GLN A 511 -21.71 -18.82 -21.47
CA GLN A 511 -23.12 -18.86 -21.11
C GLN A 511 -23.94 -17.81 -21.84
N ILE A 512 -23.42 -16.59 -22.01
CA ILE A 512 -24.13 -15.51 -22.71
C ILE A 512 -24.00 -15.59 -24.23
N GLY A 513 -23.16 -16.48 -24.77
CA GLY A 513 -22.93 -16.61 -26.21
C GLY A 513 -22.02 -15.54 -26.82
N TYR A 514 -21.11 -15.02 -26.02
CA TYR A 514 -20.13 -14.01 -26.46
C TYR A 514 -19.07 -14.62 -27.36
#